data_1f6f22d23bbf9bf6841f66492acaaf5f
#
_entry.id   1f6f22d23bbf9bf6841f66492acaaf5f
#
_cell.length_a   1.000
_cell.length_b   1.000
_cell.length_c   1.000
_cell.angle_alpha   90.00
_cell.angle_beta   90.00
_cell.angle_gamma   90.00
#
_symmetry.space_group_name_H-M   'P 1'
#
loop_
_entity.id
_entity.type
_entity.pdbx_description
1 polymer ?
#
loop_
_entity_poly.entity_id
_entity_poly.type
_entity_poly.pdbx_seq_one_letter_code
_entity_poly.pdbx_strand_id
1 'polypeptide(L)'
;MLPSLAFFIAALVLAVTPGPGIAYVVARTAAGGRAEGLASCVGTGLGGMIHVGAAALGLSVLLAQSAMGFSFVKYVGAAYLVYLGVRLLLSRTAVACVQAKPTGARRALLEGILVEALNVKTALFFLAFLPQFLVSGPSVAVQLVVMGTICVVLNTFVDVVAVLGSARLLKSETSARHRAGLLKKASGLTLVGLGLYVAASKRGA
;
A
#
# COMPACT_ATOMS: atom_id res chain seq x y z
N MET A 1 -11.28 13.40 15.68
CA MET A 1 -11.12 14.27 14.52
C MET A 1 -11.12 13.40 13.26
N LEU A 2 -11.99 13.65 12.28
CA LEU A 2 -12.03 12.83 11.05
C LEU A 2 -10.95 13.32 10.09
N PRO A 3 -10.19 12.40 9.44
CA PRO A 3 -9.24 12.76 8.40
C PRO A 3 -9.93 13.48 7.24
N SER A 4 -9.17 14.30 6.51
CA SER A 4 -9.71 15.05 5.36
C SER A 4 -10.14 14.13 4.22
N LEU A 5 -11.05 14.61 3.34
CA LEU A 5 -11.44 13.87 2.13
C LEU A 5 -10.23 13.54 1.25
N ALA A 6 -9.25 14.44 1.17
CA ALA A 6 -8.02 14.22 0.43
C ALA A 6 -7.23 13.02 0.96
N PHE A 7 -7.20 12.82 2.27
CA PHE A 7 -6.59 11.63 2.88
C PHE A 7 -7.29 10.34 2.41
N PHE A 8 -8.63 10.29 2.46
CA PHE A 8 -9.37 9.10 2.05
C PHE A 8 -9.16 8.77 0.57
N ILE A 9 -9.15 9.79 -0.30
CA ILE A 9 -8.86 9.61 -1.72
C ILE A 9 -7.46 9.00 -1.90
N ALA A 10 -6.47 9.55 -1.21
CA ALA A 10 -5.09 9.07 -1.30
C ALA A 10 -4.91 7.65 -0.74
N ALA A 11 -5.54 7.35 0.40
CA ALA A 11 -5.52 6.01 0.99
C ALA A 11 -6.19 4.97 0.07
N LEU A 12 -7.33 5.34 -0.54
CA LEU A 12 -8.01 4.47 -1.50
C LEU A 12 -7.16 4.23 -2.75
N VAL A 13 -6.54 5.29 -3.26
CA VAL A 13 -5.63 5.20 -4.40
C VAL A 13 -4.45 4.27 -4.10
N LEU A 14 -3.84 4.40 -2.91
CA LEU A 14 -2.79 3.49 -2.47
C LEU A 14 -3.30 2.04 -2.42
N ALA A 15 -4.48 1.82 -1.84
CA ALA A 15 -5.06 0.49 -1.67
C ALA A 15 -5.33 -0.20 -3.02
N VAL A 16 -5.88 0.53 -4.00
CA VAL A 16 -6.18 -0.01 -5.34
C VAL A 16 -4.92 -0.16 -6.19
N THR A 17 -3.84 0.58 -5.88
CA THR A 17 -2.59 0.50 -6.63
C THR A 17 -1.90 -0.85 -6.44
N PRO A 18 -1.75 -1.69 -7.49
CA PRO A 18 -1.12 -2.99 -7.36
C PRO A 18 0.31 -2.87 -6.83
N GLY A 19 0.58 -3.59 -5.76
CA GLY A 19 1.89 -3.70 -5.13
C GLY A 19 2.19 -5.14 -4.73
N PRO A 20 3.31 -5.38 -4.01
CA PRO A 20 3.68 -6.73 -3.55
C PRO A 20 2.57 -7.42 -2.75
N GLY A 21 1.86 -6.71 -1.86
CA GLY A 21 0.78 -7.26 -1.03
C GLY A 21 -0.36 -7.83 -1.88
N ILE A 22 -1.02 -7.00 -2.70
CA ILE A 22 -2.14 -7.46 -3.53
C ILE A 22 -1.69 -8.52 -4.55
N ALA A 23 -0.48 -8.42 -5.10
CA ALA A 23 0.07 -9.43 -6.01
C ALA A 23 0.22 -10.78 -5.30
N TYR A 24 0.70 -10.78 -4.05
CA TYR A 24 0.80 -11.97 -3.22
C TYR A 24 -0.58 -12.58 -2.93
N VAL A 25 -1.55 -11.77 -2.50
CA VAL A 25 -2.93 -12.23 -2.22
C VAL A 25 -3.57 -12.87 -3.43
N VAL A 26 -3.45 -12.25 -4.61
CA VAL A 26 -3.98 -12.80 -5.87
C VAL A 26 -3.27 -14.11 -6.25
N ALA A 27 -1.94 -14.19 -6.11
CA ALA A 27 -1.18 -15.40 -6.38
C ALA A 27 -1.57 -16.55 -5.45
N ARG A 28 -1.77 -16.29 -4.15
CA ARG A 28 -2.24 -17.30 -3.19
C ARG A 28 -3.67 -17.74 -3.47
N THR A 29 -4.53 -16.82 -3.85
CA THR A 29 -5.91 -17.16 -4.25
C THR A 29 -5.94 -18.06 -5.48
N ALA A 30 -5.09 -17.78 -6.47
CA ALA A 30 -4.98 -18.60 -7.67
C ALA A 30 -4.43 -20.00 -7.40
N ALA A 31 -3.49 -20.14 -6.46
CA ALA A 31 -2.82 -21.39 -6.13
C ALA A 31 -3.62 -22.30 -5.19
N GLY A 32 -4.10 -21.76 -4.06
CA GLY A 32 -4.73 -22.49 -2.96
C GLY A 32 -6.18 -22.12 -2.71
N GLY A 33 -6.79 -21.36 -3.64
CA GLY A 33 -8.19 -20.98 -3.55
C GLY A 33 -8.47 -19.89 -2.53
N ARG A 34 -9.77 -19.68 -2.23
CA ARG A 34 -10.22 -18.60 -1.35
C ARG A 34 -9.68 -18.69 0.07
N ALA A 35 -9.48 -19.89 0.60
CA ALA A 35 -8.97 -20.05 1.97
C ALA A 35 -7.57 -19.51 2.13
N GLU A 36 -6.64 -19.82 1.22
CA GLU A 36 -5.30 -19.23 1.23
C GLU A 36 -5.33 -17.74 0.92
N GLY A 37 -6.19 -17.30 -0.01
CA GLY A 37 -6.38 -15.89 -0.34
C GLY A 37 -6.82 -15.07 0.87
N LEU A 38 -7.86 -15.49 1.60
CA LEU A 38 -8.34 -14.78 2.79
C LEU A 38 -7.31 -14.82 3.93
N ALA A 39 -6.62 -15.94 4.13
CA ALA A 39 -5.54 -16.02 5.10
C ALA A 39 -4.41 -15.05 4.77
N SER A 40 -4.06 -14.89 3.49
CA SER A 40 -3.06 -13.90 3.07
C SER A 40 -3.54 -12.45 3.24
N CYS A 41 -4.84 -12.15 3.08
CA CYS A 41 -5.40 -10.83 3.40
C CYS A 41 -5.21 -10.48 4.90
N VAL A 42 -5.47 -11.44 5.78
CA VAL A 42 -5.22 -11.26 7.22
C VAL A 42 -3.72 -11.05 7.47
N GLY A 43 -2.87 -11.82 6.80
CA GLY A 43 -1.41 -11.69 6.89
C GLY A 43 -0.93 -10.30 6.45
N THR A 44 -1.34 -9.83 5.27
CA THR A 44 -0.98 -8.49 4.78
C THR A 44 -1.52 -7.39 5.68
N GLY A 45 -2.74 -7.55 6.23
CA GLY A 45 -3.30 -6.63 7.23
C GLY A 45 -2.44 -6.54 8.48
N LEU A 46 -2.02 -7.68 9.06
CA LEU A 46 -1.13 -7.71 10.23
C LEU A 46 0.26 -7.12 9.91
N GLY A 47 0.82 -7.41 8.74
CA GLY A 47 2.06 -6.79 8.25
C GLY A 47 1.93 -5.27 8.11
N GLY A 48 0.77 -4.80 7.63
CA GLY A 48 0.44 -3.38 7.56
C GLY A 48 0.42 -2.68 8.93
N MET A 49 -0.06 -3.37 9.98
CA MET A 49 -0.04 -2.84 11.35
C MET A 49 1.37 -2.65 11.89
N ILE A 50 2.37 -3.38 11.39
CA ILE A 50 3.78 -3.14 11.73
C ILE A 50 4.21 -1.75 11.24
N HIS A 51 3.82 -1.36 10.03
CA HIS A 51 4.08 -0.01 9.51
C HIS A 51 3.36 1.07 10.33
N VAL A 52 2.13 0.80 10.80
CA VAL A 52 1.41 1.72 11.71
C VAL A 52 2.23 1.96 12.99
N GLY A 53 2.69 0.89 13.63
CA GLY A 53 3.52 0.98 14.82
C GLY A 53 4.84 1.70 14.57
N ALA A 54 5.53 1.36 13.49
CA ALA A 54 6.78 2.01 13.11
C ALA A 54 6.61 3.51 12.81
N ALA A 55 5.53 3.90 12.13
CA ALA A 55 5.21 5.31 11.88
C ALA A 55 4.87 6.05 13.17
N ALA A 56 4.03 5.46 14.03
CA ALA A 56 3.63 6.09 15.29
C ALA A 56 4.82 6.32 16.23
N LEU A 57 5.73 5.36 16.32
CA LEU A 57 6.91 5.46 17.19
C LEU A 57 8.06 6.26 16.54
N GLY A 58 8.41 5.92 15.29
CA GLY A 58 9.57 6.53 14.63
C GLY A 58 9.30 7.92 14.08
N LEU A 59 8.20 8.09 13.35
CA LEU A 59 7.91 9.36 12.69
C LEU A 59 7.48 10.45 13.67
N SER A 60 6.79 10.10 14.77
CA SER A 60 6.44 11.08 15.81
C SER A 60 7.70 11.66 16.47
N VAL A 61 8.72 10.83 16.73
CA VAL A 61 10.01 11.29 17.27
C VAL A 61 10.76 12.14 16.25
N LEU A 62 10.81 11.71 14.99
CA LEU A 62 11.48 12.46 13.92
C LEU A 62 10.86 13.85 13.72
N LEU A 63 9.52 13.94 13.74
CA LEU A 63 8.78 15.19 13.61
C LEU A 63 9.05 16.15 14.81
N ALA A 64 9.20 15.59 16.01
CA ALA A 64 9.46 16.36 17.21
C ALA A 64 10.91 16.90 17.28
N GLN A 65 11.87 16.13 16.74
CA GLN A 65 13.29 16.41 16.95
C GLN A 65 14.02 17.07 15.76
N SER A 66 13.55 16.86 14.52
CA SER A 66 14.31 17.32 13.34
C SER A 66 13.44 17.66 12.15
N ALA A 67 13.25 18.95 11.89
CA ALA A 67 12.60 19.42 10.66
C ALA A 67 13.41 19.06 9.38
N MET A 68 14.74 19.04 9.49
CA MET A 68 15.62 18.65 8.38
C MET A 68 15.52 17.14 8.10
N GLY A 69 15.53 16.30 9.14
CA GLY A 69 15.35 14.85 9.01
C GLY A 69 14.01 14.50 8.38
N PHE A 70 12.94 15.18 8.79
CA PHE A 70 11.63 15.02 8.16
C PHE A 70 11.65 15.42 6.67
N SER A 71 12.24 16.57 6.33
CA SER A 71 12.35 17.03 4.94
C SER A 71 13.14 16.04 4.08
N PHE A 72 14.22 15.49 4.60
CA PHE A 72 15.01 14.46 3.92
C PHE A 72 14.14 13.20 3.63
N VAL A 73 13.47 12.66 4.63
CA VAL A 73 12.58 11.48 4.47
C VAL A 73 11.46 11.77 3.47
N LYS A 74 10.84 12.95 3.54
CA LYS A 74 9.81 13.40 2.61
C LYS A 74 10.29 13.37 1.16
N TYR A 75 11.42 14.01 0.86
CA TYR A 75 11.93 14.10 -0.51
C TYR A 75 12.44 12.76 -1.05
N VAL A 76 13.11 11.96 -0.21
CA VAL A 76 13.54 10.60 -0.58
C VAL A 76 12.33 9.72 -0.87
N GLY A 77 11.29 9.77 -0.01
CA GLY A 77 10.04 9.03 -0.21
C GLY A 77 9.30 9.48 -1.48
N ALA A 78 9.21 10.79 -1.72
CA ALA A 78 8.59 11.35 -2.93
C ALA A 78 9.33 10.90 -4.20
N ALA A 79 10.66 11.01 -4.23
CA ALA A 79 11.48 10.58 -5.35
C ALA A 79 11.32 9.08 -5.62
N TYR A 80 11.25 8.25 -4.57
CA TYR A 80 11.05 6.83 -4.72
C TYR A 80 9.64 6.47 -5.23
N LEU A 81 8.60 7.18 -4.79
CA LEU A 81 7.23 6.98 -5.34
C LEU A 81 7.19 7.31 -6.84
N VAL A 82 7.84 8.40 -7.25
CA VAL A 82 7.98 8.75 -8.67
C VAL A 82 8.75 7.66 -9.42
N TYR A 83 9.88 7.20 -8.87
CA TYR A 83 10.67 6.11 -9.46
C TYR A 83 9.84 4.84 -9.63
N LEU A 84 9.11 4.41 -8.61
CA LEU A 84 8.24 3.23 -8.69
C LEU A 84 7.15 3.40 -9.73
N GLY A 85 6.51 4.58 -9.78
CA GLY A 85 5.47 4.88 -10.75
C GLY A 85 6.01 4.83 -12.19
N VAL A 86 7.13 5.48 -12.46
CA VAL A 86 7.80 5.45 -13.77
C VAL A 86 8.22 4.04 -14.14
N ARG A 87 8.87 3.32 -13.22
CA ARG A 87 9.25 1.91 -13.43
C ARG A 87 8.05 1.04 -13.77
N LEU A 88 6.92 1.24 -13.09
CA LEU A 88 5.68 0.51 -13.35
C LEU A 88 5.13 0.85 -14.74
N LEU A 89 5.13 2.11 -15.15
CA LEU A 89 4.67 2.55 -16.47
C LEU A 89 5.54 1.97 -17.61
N LEU A 90 6.86 1.97 -17.43
CA LEU A 90 7.82 1.50 -18.42
C LEU A 90 7.96 -0.02 -18.45
N SER A 91 7.57 -0.74 -17.40
CA SER A 91 7.71 -2.19 -17.36
C SER A 91 6.88 -2.83 -18.48
N ARG A 92 7.48 -3.68 -19.30
CA ARG A 92 6.79 -4.49 -20.33
C ARG A 92 6.16 -5.76 -19.77
N THR A 93 6.47 -6.11 -18.53
CA THR A 93 6.03 -7.34 -17.89
C THR A 93 4.56 -7.18 -17.45
N ALA A 94 3.68 -7.93 -18.08
CA ALA A 94 2.42 -8.30 -17.43
C ALA A 94 2.77 -8.85 -16.04
N VAL A 95 1.96 -8.52 -15.01
CA VAL A 95 2.09 -9.13 -13.68
C VAL A 95 2.24 -10.63 -13.93
N ALA A 96 3.47 -11.14 -13.80
CA ALA A 96 3.73 -12.56 -13.98
C ALA A 96 2.83 -13.25 -12.95
N CYS A 97 1.88 -14.04 -13.42
CA CYS A 97 1.20 -14.99 -12.56
C CYS A 97 2.31 -15.90 -12.03
N VAL A 98 2.86 -15.58 -10.88
CA VAL A 98 3.74 -16.50 -10.17
C VAL A 98 2.90 -17.75 -10.00
N GLN A 99 3.32 -18.84 -10.62
CA GLN A 99 2.70 -20.15 -10.42
C GLN A 99 3.04 -20.58 -8.98
N ALA A 100 2.35 -19.97 -8.02
CA ALA A 100 2.47 -20.35 -6.65
C ALA A 100 1.85 -21.75 -6.49
N LYS A 101 2.52 -22.63 -5.74
CA LYS A 101 1.93 -23.91 -5.34
C LYS A 101 1.09 -23.70 -4.07
N PRO A 102 0.02 -24.46 -3.85
CA PRO A 102 -0.71 -24.43 -2.60
C PRO A 102 0.23 -24.68 -1.41
N THR A 103 0.12 -23.88 -0.36
CA THR A 103 0.99 -24.00 0.83
C THR A 103 0.21 -24.12 2.13
N GLY A 104 -1.12 -24.00 2.07
CA GLY A 104 -2.01 -23.97 3.21
C GLY A 104 -2.17 -22.58 3.83
N ALA A 105 -3.35 -22.37 4.44
CA ALA A 105 -3.77 -21.07 4.95
C ALA A 105 -2.80 -20.48 6.01
N ARG A 106 -2.28 -21.31 6.92
CA ARG A 106 -1.33 -20.84 7.96
C ARG A 106 -0.06 -20.25 7.35
N ARG A 107 0.51 -20.92 6.36
CA ARG A 107 1.72 -20.44 5.69
C ARG A 107 1.44 -19.20 4.85
N ALA A 108 0.30 -19.18 4.15
CA ALA A 108 -0.15 -18.00 3.39
C ALA A 108 -0.32 -16.76 4.28
N LEU A 109 -0.82 -16.91 5.52
CA LEU A 109 -0.91 -15.84 6.50
C LEU A 109 0.49 -15.35 6.91
N LEU A 110 1.38 -16.24 7.32
CA LEU A 110 2.72 -15.87 7.82
C LEU A 110 3.56 -15.19 6.73
N GLU A 111 3.54 -15.75 5.52
CA GLU A 111 4.22 -15.12 4.37
C GLU A 111 3.58 -13.78 4.02
N GLY A 112 2.26 -13.62 4.16
CA GLY A 112 1.55 -12.36 3.96
C GLY A 112 2.01 -11.27 4.92
N ILE A 113 2.22 -11.60 6.21
CA ILE A 113 2.81 -10.68 7.19
C ILE A 113 4.18 -10.21 6.71
N LEU A 114 5.04 -11.13 6.30
CA LEU A 114 6.39 -10.79 5.87
C LEU A 114 6.41 -9.95 4.60
N VAL A 115 5.60 -10.33 3.60
CA VAL A 115 5.47 -9.60 2.34
C VAL A 115 5.06 -8.15 2.57
N GLU A 116 4.08 -7.91 3.44
CA GLU A 116 3.62 -6.55 3.71
C GLU A 116 4.53 -5.79 4.67
N ALA A 117 5.10 -6.43 5.69
CA ALA A 117 6.07 -5.79 6.58
C ALA A 117 7.33 -5.32 5.83
N LEU A 118 7.73 -6.02 4.77
CA LEU A 118 8.83 -5.65 3.89
C LEU A 118 8.38 -4.83 2.67
N ASN A 119 7.12 -4.43 2.61
CA ASN A 119 6.59 -3.67 1.48
C ASN A 119 7.06 -2.22 1.50
N VAL A 120 8.08 -1.94 0.70
CA VAL A 120 8.67 -0.60 0.60
C VAL A 120 7.64 0.45 0.10
N LYS A 121 6.67 0.05 -0.74
CA LYS A 121 5.59 0.96 -1.17
C LYS A 121 4.81 1.47 0.04
N THR A 122 4.38 0.59 0.92
CA THR A 122 3.63 0.93 2.14
C THR A 122 4.50 1.71 3.12
N ALA A 123 5.73 1.28 3.37
CA ALA A 123 6.66 1.98 4.24
C ALA A 123 6.83 3.45 3.84
N LEU A 124 7.12 3.71 2.56
CA LEU A 124 7.36 5.07 2.07
C LEU A 124 6.08 5.91 2.00
N PHE A 125 4.93 5.29 1.73
CA PHE A 125 3.66 5.99 1.84
C PHE A 125 3.44 6.47 3.27
N PHE A 126 3.66 5.62 4.27
CA PHE A 126 3.51 5.99 5.67
C PHE A 126 4.50 7.10 6.07
N LEU A 127 5.75 6.97 5.67
CA LEU A 127 6.78 7.95 6.02
C LEU A 127 6.60 9.31 5.33
N ALA A 128 6.30 9.31 4.03
CA ALA A 128 6.28 10.54 3.24
C ALA A 128 4.90 11.19 3.16
N PHE A 129 3.83 10.38 3.20
CA PHE A 129 2.49 10.85 2.89
C PHE A 129 1.61 11.09 4.11
N LEU A 130 1.58 10.17 5.09
CA LEU A 130 0.77 10.35 6.29
C LEU A 130 0.98 11.70 7.00
N PRO A 131 2.23 12.19 7.17
CA PRO A 131 2.49 13.45 7.86
C PRO A 131 1.86 14.68 7.21
N GLN A 132 1.50 14.59 5.92
CA GLN A 132 0.89 15.71 5.21
C GLN A 132 -0.55 16.02 5.68
N PHE A 133 -1.16 15.08 6.41
CA PHE A 133 -2.53 15.17 6.91
C PHE A 133 -2.60 15.38 8.42
N LEU A 134 -1.46 15.53 9.08
CA LEU A 134 -1.43 15.84 10.49
C LEU A 134 -1.97 17.25 10.73
N VAL A 135 -2.77 17.39 11.77
CA VAL A 135 -3.33 18.66 12.20
C VAL A 135 -2.86 19.00 13.61
N SER A 136 -2.84 20.30 13.94
CA SER A 136 -2.50 20.77 15.27
C SER A 136 -3.53 20.31 16.30
N GLY A 137 -3.09 20.00 17.52
CA GLY A 137 -3.92 19.67 18.67
C GLY A 137 -3.70 18.25 19.19
N PRO A 138 -4.27 17.17 18.58
CA PRO A 138 -4.08 15.81 19.07
C PRO A 138 -2.64 15.34 18.96
N SER A 139 -2.24 14.37 19.81
CA SER A 139 -0.93 13.72 19.73
C SER A 139 -0.65 13.20 18.32
N VAL A 140 0.51 13.52 17.76
CA VAL A 140 0.98 13.05 16.45
C VAL A 140 0.92 11.53 16.34
N ALA A 141 1.37 10.83 17.39
CA ALA A 141 1.34 9.37 17.43
C ALA A 141 -0.10 8.82 17.31
N VAL A 142 -1.07 9.41 18.00
CA VAL A 142 -2.48 9.01 17.92
C VAL A 142 -3.03 9.25 16.52
N GLN A 143 -2.73 10.39 15.91
CA GLN A 143 -3.15 10.67 14.53
C GLN A 143 -2.57 9.66 13.54
N LEU A 144 -1.28 9.32 13.68
CA LEU A 144 -0.61 8.32 12.82
C LEU A 144 -1.20 6.93 13.00
N VAL A 145 -1.53 6.52 14.24
CA VAL A 145 -2.21 5.23 14.49
C VAL A 145 -3.58 5.20 13.83
N VAL A 146 -4.40 6.24 14.03
CA VAL A 146 -5.75 6.29 13.45
C VAL A 146 -5.71 6.27 11.93
N MET A 147 -4.96 7.18 11.32
CA MET A 147 -4.85 7.27 9.86
C MET A 147 -4.20 6.02 9.26
N GLY A 148 -3.14 5.52 9.88
CA GLY A 148 -2.46 4.31 9.45
C GLY A 148 -3.39 3.08 9.51
N THR A 149 -4.16 2.93 10.58
CA THR A 149 -5.15 1.84 10.71
C THR A 149 -6.23 1.95 9.62
N ILE A 150 -6.73 3.15 9.32
CA ILE A 150 -7.68 3.36 8.22
C ILE A 150 -7.06 2.90 6.89
N CYS A 151 -5.80 3.25 6.62
CA CYS A 151 -5.10 2.78 5.41
C CYS A 151 -5.02 1.25 5.35
N VAL A 152 -4.65 0.59 6.45
CA VAL A 152 -4.57 -0.87 6.53
C VAL A 152 -5.94 -1.52 6.30
N VAL A 153 -7.00 -1.00 6.92
CA VAL A 153 -8.37 -1.51 6.73
C VAL A 153 -8.82 -1.37 5.30
N LEU A 154 -8.60 -0.21 4.66
CA LEU A 154 -8.93 0.00 3.26
C LEU A 154 -8.14 -0.94 2.34
N ASN A 155 -6.84 -1.12 2.60
CA ASN A 155 -5.99 -2.03 1.82
C ASN A 155 -6.48 -3.48 1.94
N THR A 156 -6.73 -3.94 3.17
CA THR A 156 -7.26 -5.28 3.45
C THR A 156 -8.65 -5.48 2.80
N PHE A 157 -9.50 -4.46 2.82
CA PHE A 157 -10.80 -4.52 2.14
C PHE A 157 -10.64 -4.72 0.63
N VAL A 158 -9.74 -3.97 -0.01
CA VAL A 158 -9.44 -4.12 -1.44
C VAL A 158 -8.88 -5.52 -1.74
N ASP A 159 -7.98 -6.02 -0.89
CA ASP A 159 -7.43 -7.37 -1.00
C ASP A 159 -8.54 -8.43 -0.92
N VAL A 160 -9.47 -8.32 0.02
CA VAL A 160 -10.62 -9.22 0.16
C VAL A 160 -11.51 -9.16 -1.09
N VAL A 161 -11.79 -7.96 -1.60
CA VAL A 161 -12.56 -7.80 -2.85
C VAL A 161 -11.84 -8.48 -4.02
N ALA A 162 -10.51 -8.39 -4.10
CA ALA A 162 -9.72 -9.06 -5.11
C ALA A 162 -9.81 -10.59 -4.99
N VAL A 163 -9.77 -11.16 -3.78
CA VAL A 163 -9.96 -12.60 -3.52
C VAL A 163 -11.35 -13.06 -3.97
N LEU A 164 -12.40 -12.35 -3.56
CA LEU A 164 -13.77 -12.73 -3.87
C LEU A 164 -14.10 -12.58 -5.37
N GLY A 165 -13.49 -11.56 -6.00
CA GLY A 165 -13.62 -11.30 -7.44
C GLY A 165 -12.78 -12.22 -8.32
N SER A 166 -11.75 -12.88 -7.79
CA SER A 166 -10.79 -13.68 -8.56
C SER A 166 -11.45 -14.81 -9.35
N ALA A 167 -12.47 -15.47 -8.80
CA ALA A 167 -13.22 -16.54 -9.48
C ALA A 167 -13.90 -16.07 -10.79
N ARG A 168 -14.26 -14.79 -10.89
CA ARG A 168 -14.83 -14.18 -12.10
C ARG A 168 -13.73 -13.63 -13.04
N LEU A 169 -12.60 -13.22 -12.49
CA LEU A 169 -11.49 -12.61 -13.22
C LEU A 169 -10.65 -13.66 -13.97
N LEU A 170 -10.57 -14.90 -13.44
CA LEU A 170 -9.80 -15.99 -14.03
C LEU A 170 -10.49 -16.66 -15.23
N LYS A 171 -11.76 -16.36 -15.51
CA LYS A 171 -12.54 -17.00 -16.59
C LYS A 171 -12.23 -16.49 -18.02
N SER A 172 -11.48 -15.40 -18.19
CA SER A 172 -11.16 -14.85 -19.52
C SER A 172 -9.76 -14.24 -19.53
N GLU A 173 -8.78 -14.94 -20.11
CA GLU A 173 -7.40 -14.49 -20.19
C GLU A 173 -7.21 -13.17 -20.95
N THR A 174 -7.96 -12.95 -22.02
CA THR A 174 -7.85 -11.75 -22.87
C THR A 174 -8.30 -10.49 -22.12
N SER A 175 -9.47 -10.59 -21.43
CA SER A 175 -9.99 -9.50 -20.59
C SER A 175 -9.12 -9.24 -19.37
N ALA A 176 -8.51 -10.28 -18.80
CA ALA A 176 -7.59 -10.16 -17.67
C ALA A 176 -6.31 -9.38 -18.04
N ARG A 177 -5.72 -9.66 -19.21
CA ARG A 177 -4.53 -8.93 -19.70
C ARG A 177 -4.81 -7.45 -19.97
N HIS A 178 -5.95 -7.12 -20.58
CA HIS A 178 -6.32 -5.73 -20.84
C HIS A 178 -6.55 -4.95 -19.55
N ARG A 179 -7.29 -5.52 -18.60
CA ARG A 179 -7.54 -4.92 -17.27
C ARG A 179 -6.25 -4.74 -16.47
N ALA A 180 -5.35 -5.75 -16.47
CA ALA A 180 -4.05 -5.64 -15.83
C ALA A 180 -3.20 -4.50 -16.43
N GLY A 181 -3.27 -4.29 -17.75
CA GLY A 181 -2.61 -3.17 -18.44
C GLY A 181 -3.17 -1.80 -18.01
N LEU A 182 -4.50 -1.68 -17.90
CA LEU A 182 -5.14 -0.44 -17.44
C LEU A 182 -4.83 -0.15 -15.96
N LEU A 183 -4.95 -1.16 -15.09
CA LEU A 183 -4.61 -1.05 -13.67
C LEU A 183 -3.15 -0.64 -13.49
N LYS A 184 -2.23 -1.23 -14.25
CA LYS A 184 -0.82 -0.88 -14.23
C LYS A 184 -0.57 0.58 -14.61
N LYS A 185 -1.19 1.07 -15.70
CA LYS A 185 -1.08 2.47 -16.13
C LYS A 185 -1.65 3.42 -15.09
N ALA A 186 -2.86 3.15 -14.60
CA ALA A 186 -3.50 3.93 -13.55
C ALA A 186 -2.62 3.98 -12.29
N SER A 187 -2.12 2.84 -11.82
CA SER A 187 -1.25 2.75 -10.64
C SER A 187 0.06 3.51 -10.83
N GLY A 188 0.69 3.37 -11.99
CA GLY A 188 1.94 4.09 -12.29
C GLY A 188 1.74 5.60 -12.28
N LEU A 189 0.69 6.10 -12.96
CA LEU A 189 0.34 7.52 -12.97
C LEU A 189 0.02 8.04 -11.56
N THR A 190 -0.70 7.26 -10.78
CA THR A 190 -1.04 7.62 -9.40
C THR A 190 0.20 7.71 -8.51
N LEU A 191 1.12 6.74 -8.59
CA LEU A 191 2.37 6.79 -7.81
C LEU A 191 3.22 8.01 -8.19
N VAL A 192 3.32 8.34 -9.49
CA VAL A 192 4.01 9.56 -9.94
C VAL A 192 3.31 10.80 -9.40
N GLY A 193 1.98 10.90 -9.58
CA GLY A 193 1.20 12.04 -9.10
C GLY A 193 1.31 12.22 -7.58
N LEU A 194 1.28 11.13 -6.82
CA LEU A 194 1.43 11.13 -5.37
C LEU A 194 2.83 11.60 -4.95
N GLY A 195 3.88 11.10 -5.61
CA GLY A 195 5.25 11.52 -5.35
C GLY A 195 5.45 13.01 -5.63
N LEU A 196 4.93 13.52 -6.75
CA LEU A 196 4.97 14.95 -7.08
C LEU A 196 4.16 15.79 -6.09
N TYR A 197 2.98 15.32 -5.67
CA TYR A 197 2.16 16.00 -4.66
C TYR A 197 2.93 16.11 -3.33
N VAL A 198 3.53 15.01 -2.86
CA VAL A 198 4.33 15.01 -1.63
C VAL A 198 5.53 15.96 -1.75
N ALA A 199 6.22 15.98 -2.89
CA ALA A 199 7.36 16.87 -3.11
C ALA A 199 6.94 18.35 -3.07
N ALA A 200 5.78 18.68 -3.66
CA ALA A 200 5.26 20.05 -3.76
C ALA A 200 4.56 20.53 -2.48
N SER A 201 4.04 19.62 -1.64
CA SER A 201 3.30 20.00 -0.44
C SER A 201 4.22 20.74 0.54
N LYS A 202 3.79 21.91 1.01
CA LYS A 202 4.44 22.63 2.11
C LYS A 202 4.00 21.98 3.44
N ARG A 203 4.89 21.96 4.44
CA ARG A 203 4.52 21.56 5.80
C ARG A 203 3.41 22.51 6.23
N GLY A 204 2.23 22.02 6.50
CA GLY A 204 1.22 22.80 7.21
C GLY A 204 1.81 23.26 8.53
N ALA A 205 1.84 24.54 8.73
CA ALA A 205 2.36 25.18 9.94
C ALA A 205 1.54 24.76 11.16
#